data_91442e6d45093d0e78b0606dbfcb4357
#
_entry.id   91442e6d45093d0e78b0606dbfcb4357
#
_cell.length_a   1.000
_cell.length_b   1.000
_cell.length_c   1.000
_cell.angle_alpha   90.00
_cell.angle_beta   90.00
_cell.angle_gamma   90.00
#
_symmetry.space_group_name_H-M   'P 1'
#
loop_
_entity.id
_entity.type
_entity.pdbx_description
1 polymer ?
#
loop_
_entity_poly.entity_id
_entity_poly.type
_entity_poly.pdbx_seq_one_letter_code
_entity_poly.pdbx_strand_id
1 'polypeptide(L)'
;MANVLIVGDGAIGLLFSHFLSAQHDITLLTRKPTLTTRFYQASNGKSHPIKAHLINHKELGHTAPFDLVLITVKAFQVQAAFKQIKPYLSRTCQIVISHNGMGNVDELNAQLLNTQGLAFLTTRLAGFKTTPYSVNHTGNGESVLGACNAAASERL
;
A
#
# COMPACT_ATOMS: atom_id res chain seq x y z
N MET A 1 -2.93 0.76 17.01
CA MET A 1 -2.92 1.57 15.78
C MET A 1 -1.57 1.35 15.12
N ALA A 2 -1.54 0.90 13.86
CA ALA A 2 -0.30 0.61 13.14
C ALA A 2 0.11 1.80 12.27
N ASN A 3 1.42 1.97 12.06
CA ASN A 3 1.98 2.91 11.12
C ASN A 3 2.15 2.23 9.76
N VAL A 4 1.34 2.62 8.78
CA VAL A 4 1.21 1.94 7.49
C VAL A 4 1.72 2.80 6.35
N LEU A 5 2.66 2.27 5.56
CA LEU A 5 3.08 2.86 4.30
C LEU A 5 2.28 2.23 3.15
N ILE A 6 1.60 3.03 2.37
CA ILE A 6 1.00 2.60 1.10
C ILE A 6 1.85 3.13 -0.05
N VAL A 7 2.35 2.23 -0.88
CA VAL A 7 3.21 2.54 -2.02
C VAL A 7 2.40 2.51 -3.30
N GLY A 8 2.17 3.69 -3.86
CA GLY A 8 1.40 3.89 -5.07
C GLY A 8 0.04 4.55 -4.82
N ASP A 9 -0.20 5.65 -5.51
CA ASP A 9 -1.44 6.43 -5.45
C ASP A 9 -2.38 6.15 -6.64
N GLY A 10 -2.37 4.90 -7.11
CA GLY A 10 -3.36 4.37 -8.04
C GLY A 10 -4.72 4.16 -7.36
N ALA A 11 -5.72 3.67 -8.10
CA ALA A 11 -7.07 3.50 -7.56
C ALA A 11 -7.08 2.59 -6.32
N ILE A 12 -6.39 1.46 -6.34
CA ILE A 12 -6.33 0.52 -5.21
C ILE A 12 -5.60 1.14 -4.02
N GLY A 13 -4.47 1.82 -4.23
CA GLY A 13 -3.76 2.52 -3.15
C GLY A 13 -4.60 3.58 -2.46
N LEU A 14 -5.37 4.35 -3.23
CA LEU A 14 -6.27 5.37 -2.67
C LEU A 14 -7.44 4.74 -1.91
N LEU A 15 -8.04 3.65 -2.40
CA LEU A 15 -9.10 2.93 -1.70
C LEU A 15 -8.61 2.39 -0.36
N PHE A 16 -7.47 1.69 -0.34
CA PHE A 16 -6.89 1.20 0.92
C PHE A 16 -6.48 2.33 1.85
N SER A 17 -5.94 3.44 1.33
CA SER A 17 -5.64 4.61 2.15
C SER A 17 -6.86 5.16 2.84
N HIS A 18 -7.99 5.24 2.13
CA HIS A 18 -9.25 5.69 2.71
C HIS A 18 -9.75 4.75 3.81
N PHE A 19 -9.88 3.46 3.51
CA PHE A 19 -10.48 2.51 4.45
C PHE A 19 -9.59 2.25 5.67
N LEU A 20 -8.29 2.12 5.49
CA LEU A 20 -7.37 1.85 6.60
C LEU A 20 -7.15 3.08 7.50
N SER A 21 -7.32 4.30 6.99
CA SER A 21 -7.15 5.53 7.78
C SER A 21 -8.16 5.70 8.90
N ALA A 22 -9.21 4.89 8.94
CA ALA A 22 -10.16 4.85 10.05
C ALA A 22 -9.56 4.28 11.34
N GLN A 23 -8.53 3.43 11.23
CA GLN A 23 -7.97 2.68 12.36
C GLN A 23 -6.43 2.74 12.45
N HIS A 24 -5.76 3.28 11.43
CA HIS A 24 -4.31 3.28 11.31
C HIS A 24 -3.77 4.64 10.85
N ASP A 25 -2.52 4.90 11.15
CA ASP A 25 -1.79 6.06 10.61
C ASP A 25 -1.26 5.72 9.22
N ILE A 26 -1.78 6.42 8.22
CA ILE A 26 -1.46 6.14 6.82
C ILE A 26 -0.49 7.16 6.27
N THR A 27 0.63 6.66 5.76
CA THR A 27 1.55 7.41 4.90
C THR A 27 1.38 6.90 3.46
N LEU A 28 1.09 7.79 2.52
CA LEU A 28 0.92 7.47 1.11
C LEU A 28 2.12 7.99 0.31
N LEU A 29 2.91 7.06 -0.22
CA LEU A 29 4.04 7.36 -1.09
C LEU A 29 3.57 7.55 -2.53
N THR A 30 3.73 8.76 -3.03
CA THR A 30 3.41 9.11 -4.42
C THR A 30 4.66 9.48 -5.21
N ARG A 31 4.65 9.19 -6.50
CA ARG A 31 5.69 9.65 -7.44
C ARG A 31 5.43 11.08 -7.95
N LYS A 32 4.25 11.61 -7.71
CA LYS A 32 3.88 12.96 -8.14
C LYS A 32 4.58 14.00 -7.29
N PRO A 33 5.08 15.08 -7.88
CA PRO A 33 5.75 16.14 -7.12
C PRO A 33 4.78 16.92 -6.22
N THR A 34 3.48 16.93 -6.57
CA THR A 34 2.46 17.68 -5.84
C THR A 34 1.83 16.82 -4.75
N LEU A 35 1.94 17.27 -3.50
CA LEU A 35 1.34 16.63 -2.33
C LEU A 35 -0.08 17.13 -2.07
N THR A 36 -0.88 17.26 -3.11
CA THR A 36 -2.28 17.68 -3.03
C THR A 36 -3.12 16.59 -2.36
N THR A 37 -4.02 16.98 -1.45
CA THR A 37 -4.97 16.07 -0.80
C THR A 37 -5.64 15.14 -1.79
N ARG A 38 -5.73 13.86 -1.46
CA ARG A 38 -6.44 12.85 -2.25
C ARG A 38 -7.88 12.73 -1.74
N PHE A 39 -8.78 12.36 -2.62
CA PHE A 39 -10.22 12.24 -2.33
C PHE A 39 -10.73 10.86 -2.69
N TYR A 40 -11.61 10.36 -1.84
CA TYR A 40 -12.43 9.18 -2.06
C TYR A 40 -13.85 9.62 -2.41
N GLN A 41 -14.39 9.10 -3.50
CA GLN A 41 -15.79 9.31 -3.89
C GLN A 41 -16.56 8.01 -3.73
N ALA A 42 -17.54 8.04 -2.84
CA ALA A 42 -18.46 6.94 -2.62
C ALA A 42 -19.42 6.75 -3.80
N SER A 43 -20.00 5.56 -3.91
CA SER A 43 -20.98 5.23 -4.96
C SER A 43 -22.23 6.13 -4.94
N ASN A 44 -22.55 6.73 -3.79
CA ASN A 44 -23.65 7.71 -3.63
C ASN A 44 -23.25 9.15 -4.04
N GLY A 45 -22.07 9.35 -4.61
CA GLY A 45 -21.56 10.65 -5.05
C GLY A 45 -20.93 11.52 -3.97
N LYS A 46 -20.93 11.09 -2.70
CA LYS A 46 -20.26 11.83 -1.63
C LYS A 46 -18.75 11.73 -1.75
N SER A 47 -18.07 12.87 -1.61
CA SER A 47 -16.62 12.98 -1.64
C SER A 47 -16.06 13.20 -0.24
N HIS A 48 -15.00 12.47 0.10
CA HIS A 48 -14.31 12.57 1.39
C HIS A 48 -12.81 12.74 1.17
N PRO A 49 -12.15 13.64 1.90
CA PRO A 49 -10.70 13.70 1.89
C PRO A 49 -10.12 12.42 2.50
N ILE A 50 -9.09 11.88 1.87
CA ILE A 50 -8.36 10.72 2.39
C ILE A 50 -7.40 11.22 3.48
N LYS A 51 -7.53 10.69 4.69
CA LYS A 51 -6.69 11.01 5.83
C LYS A 51 -5.36 10.23 5.73
N ALA A 52 -4.45 10.74 4.93
CA ALA A 52 -3.13 10.17 4.77
C ALA A 52 -2.06 11.26 4.74
N HIS A 53 -0.91 10.97 5.33
CA HIS A 53 0.28 11.81 5.17
C HIS A 53 0.91 11.52 3.81
N LEU A 54 0.91 12.51 2.92
CA LEU A 54 1.45 12.36 1.58
C LEU A 54 2.94 12.66 1.58
N ILE A 55 3.72 11.75 1.03
CA ILE A 55 5.16 11.91 0.86
C ILE A 55 5.61 11.55 -0.55
N ASN A 56 6.75 12.06 -0.95
CA ASN A 56 7.51 11.57 -2.08
C ASN A 56 8.74 10.77 -1.59
N HIS A 57 9.44 10.12 -2.50
CA HIS A 57 10.57 9.25 -2.15
C HIS A 57 11.72 9.96 -1.39
N LYS A 58 11.87 11.28 -1.54
CA LYS A 58 12.92 12.06 -0.84
C LYS A 58 12.63 12.19 0.65
N GLU A 59 11.37 12.05 1.05
CA GLU A 59 10.92 12.23 2.42
C GLU A 59 10.89 10.91 3.22
N LEU A 60 11.10 9.76 2.56
CA LEU A 60 11.07 8.44 3.23
C LEU A 60 12.03 8.35 4.43
N GLY A 61 13.21 8.93 4.34
CA GLY A 61 14.20 8.93 5.43
C GLY A 61 13.82 9.78 6.65
N HIS A 62 12.78 10.58 6.55
CA HIS A 62 12.30 11.45 7.63
C HIS A 62 11.01 10.94 8.28
N THR A 63 10.54 9.77 7.84
CA THR A 63 9.34 9.13 8.40
C THR A 63 9.70 8.15 9.51
N ALA A 64 8.76 7.89 10.41
CA ALA A 64 8.90 6.86 11.42
C ALA A 64 8.97 5.47 10.76
N PRO A 65 9.59 4.47 11.41
CA PRO A 65 9.58 3.12 10.88
C PRO A 65 8.14 2.61 10.73
N PHE A 66 7.88 1.89 9.64
CA PHE A 66 6.57 1.36 9.34
C PHE A 66 6.40 -0.06 9.89
N ASP A 67 5.22 -0.34 10.45
CA ASP A 67 4.83 -1.67 10.89
C ASP A 67 4.40 -2.54 9.72
N LEU A 68 3.73 -1.90 8.75
CA LEU A 68 3.18 -2.52 7.56
C LEU A 68 3.48 -1.67 6.32
N VAL A 69 3.86 -2.33 5.25
CA VAL A 69 3.96 -1.71 3.92
C VAL A 69 3.03 -2.43 2.95
N LEU A 70 2.14 -1.70 2.32
CA LEU A 70 1.26 -2.20 1.27
C LEU A 70 1.70 -1.65 -0.09
N ILE A 71 2.19 -2.52 -0.96
CA ILE A 71 2.64 -2.16 -2.31
C ILE A 71 1.50 -2.40 -3.29
N THR A 72 0.94 -1.33 -3.84
CA THR A 72 -0.24 -1.33 -4.72
C THR A 72 0.07 -0.91 -6.15
N VAL A 73 1.35 -0.84 -6.50
CA VAL A 73 1.76 -0.54 -7.88
C VAL A 73 1.54 -1.75 -8.78
N LYS A 74 1.59 -1.55 -10.09
CA LYS A 74 1.47 -2.64 -11.06
C LYS A 74 2.63 -3.64 -10.93
N ALA A 75 2.39 -4.91 -11.29
CA ALA A 75 3.35 -6.00 -11.13
C ALA A 75 4.76 -5.66 -11.64
N PHE A 76 4.89 -5.05 -12.81
CA PHE A 76 6.19 -4.67 -13.38
C PHE A 76 6.92 -3.53 -12.63
N GLN A 77 6.24 -2.85 -11.72
CA GLN A 77 6.79 -1.74 -10.93
C GLN A 77 7.19 -2.17 -9.52
N VAL A 78 6.81 -3.37 -9.07
CA VAL A 78 6.98 -3.83 -7.69
C VAL A 78 8.44 -3.86 -7.27
N GLN A 79 9.32 -4.41 -8.11
CA GLN A 79 10.75 -4.52 -7.78
C GLN A 79 11.40 -3.14 -7.62
N ALA A 80 11.12 -2.21 -8.51
CA ALA A 80 11.64 -0.85 -8.43
C ALA A 80 11.10 -0.12 -7.19
N ALA A 81 9.81 -0.26 -6.91
CA ALA A 81 9.19 0.33 -5.71
C ALA A 81 9.78 -0.26 -4.42
N PHE A 82 9.92 -1.58 -4.36
CA PHE A 82 10.53 -2.25 -3.20
C PHE A 82 11.98 -1.80 -2.97
N LYS A 83 12.78 -1.71 -4.01
CA LYS A 83 14.17 -1.22 -3.92
C LYS A 83 14.24 0.18 -3.30
N GLN A 84 13.30 1.05 -3.63
CA GLN A 84 13.25 2.42 -3.08
C GLN A 84 12.95 2.44 -1.58
N ILE A 85 12.05 1.58 -1.10
CA ILE A 85 11.60 1.59 0.29
C ILE A 85 12.44 0.69 1.20
N LYS A 86 13.13 -0.31 0.65
CA LYS A 86 13.87 -1.33 1.42
C LYS A 86 14.83 -0.74 2.47
N PRO A 87 15.60 0.33 2.22
CA PRO A 87 16.47 0.92 3.23
C PRO A 87 15.75 1.46 4.47
N TYR A 88 14.46 1.71 4.38
CA TYR A 88 13.63 2.33 5.43
C TYR A 88 12.70 1.34 6.14
N LEU A 89 12.78 0.06 5.78
CA LEU A 89 11.98 -0.99 6.41
C LEU A 89 12.57 -1.39 7.76
N SER A 90 11.72 -1.51 8.78
CA SER A 90 12.13 -2.09 10.05
C SER A 90 12.45 -3.58 9.91
N ARG A 91 13.20 -4.12 10.89
CA ARG A 91 13.58 -5.54 10.90
C ARG A 91 12.38 -6.49 11.06
N THR A 92 11.25 -5.98 11.50
CA THR A 92 10.02 -6.74 11.75
C THR A 92 8.84 -6.28 10.91
N CYS A 93 9.10 -5.42 9.92
CA CYS A 93 8.07 -4.89 9.02
C CYS A 93 7.35 -6.02 8.28
N GLN A 94 6.03 -5.86 8.12
CA GLN A 94 5.23 -6.72 7.28
C GLN A 94 5.07 -6.06 5.90
N ILE A 95 5.37 -6.80 4.85
CA ILE A 95 5.23 -6.35 3.47
C ILE A 95 4.07 -7.09 2.84
N VAL A 96 3.13 -6.35 2.28
CA VAL A 96 1.99 -6.88 1.55
C VAL A 96 2.07 -6.38 0.11
N ILE A 97 2.02 -7.28 -0.84
CA ILE A 97 1.94 -6.93 -2.26
C ILE A 97 0.53 -7.19 -2.77
N SER A 98 -0.01 -6.22 -3.51
CA SER A 98 -1.35 -6.31 -4.10
C SER A 98 -1.28 -5.92 -5.57
N HIS A 99 -1.24 -6.93 -6.44
CA HIS A 99 -1.29 -6.78 -7.89
C HIS A 99 -1.80 -8.06 -8.53
N ASN A 100 -2.07 -8.06 -9.82
CA ASN A 100 -2.44 -9.27 -10.54
C ASN A 100 -1.21 -10.16 -10.78
N GLY A 101 -1.33 -11.43 -10.41
CA GLY A 101 -0.27 -12.43 -10.55
C GLY A 101 0.76 -12.42 -9.41
N MET A 102 1.41 -13.57 -9.20
CA MET A 102 2.32 -13.81 -8.06
C MET A 102 3.82 -13.76 -8.45
N GLY A 103 4.16 -13.30 -9.63
CA GLY A 103 5.52 -13.38 -10.17
C GLY A 103 6.62 -12.67 -9.37
N ASN A 104 6.26 -11.75 -8.47
CA ASN A 104 7.22 -11.02 -7.64
C ASN A 104 7.50 -11.66 -6.26
N VAL A 105 6.73 -12.68 -5.86
CA VAL A 105 6.79 -13.22 -4.49
C VAL A 105 8.17 -13.79 -4.17
N ASP A 106 8.68 -14.68 -5.00
CA ASP A 106 9.95 -15.36 -4.74
C ASP A 106 11.14 -14.38 -4.75
N GLU A 107 11.16 -13.46 -5.69
CA GLU A 107 12.21 -12.47 -5.82
C GLU A 107 12.22 -11.48 -4.64
N LEU A 108 11.05 -11.05 -4.16
CA LEU A 108 10.94 -10.22 -2.97
C LEU A 108 11.35 -11.00 -1.73
N ASN A 109 10.85 -12.22 -1.57
CA ASN A 109 11.16 -13.04 -0.41
C ASN A 109 12.66 -13.29 -0.25
N ALA A 110 13.38 -13.50 -1.34
CA ALA A 110 14.84 -13.65 -1.34
C ALA A 110 15.60 -12.40 -0.85
N GLN A 111 14.97 -11.24 -0.87
CA GLN A 111 15.56 -9.96 -0.45
C GLN A 111 15.21 -9.55 0.98
N LEU A 112 14.32 -10.28 1.64
CA LEU A 112 13.84 -9.97 2.99
C LEU A 112 14.69 -10.62 4.07
N LEU A 113 14.67 -10.02 5.26
CA LEU A 113 15.16 -10.65 6.48
C LEU A 113 14.17 -11.74 6.93
N ASN A 114 14.66 -12.76 7.61
CA ASN A 114 13.81 -13.85 8.15
C ASN A 114 12.75 -13.35 9.14
N THR A 115 12.93 -12.16 9.70
CA THR A 115 11.99 -11.51 10.61
C THR A 115 10.96 -10.63 9.92
N GLN A 116 11.14 -10.37 8.62
CA GLN A 116 10.21 -9.58 7.81
C GLN A 116 9.18 -10.50 7.15
N GLY A 117 7.91 -10.19 7.35
CA GLY A 117 6.82 -10.95 6.73
C GLY A 117 6.56 -10.49 5.30
N LEU A 118 6.24 -11.45 4.44
CA LEU A 118 5.72 -11.21 3.10
C LEU A 118 4.37 -11.88 2.96
N ALA A 119 3.38 -11.12 2.56
CA ALA A 119 2.04 -11.61 2.26
C ALA A 119 1.57 -11.09 0.89
N PHE A 120 0.67 -11.84 0.30
CA PHE A 120 0.01 -11.48 -0.95
C PHE A 120 -1.45 -11.16 -0.69
N LEU A 121 -1.91 -10.04 -1.21
CA LEU A 121 -3.28 -9.57 -1.10
C LEU A 121 -3.97 -9.63 -2.46
N THR A 122 -5.00 -10.43 -2.57
CA THR A 122 -5.97 -10.32 -3.66
C THR A 122 -7.17 -9.53 -3.21
N THR A 123 -7.65 -8.63 -4.03
CA THR A 123 -8.80 -7.79 -3.69
C THR A 123 -9.81 -7.74 -4.81
N ARG A 124 -11.08 -7.73 -4.44
CA ARG A 124 -12.22 -7.46 -5.33
C ARG A 124 -12.75 -6.04 -5.16
N LEU A 125 -12.07 -5.23 -4.37
CA LEU A 125 -12.33 -3.79 -4.36
C LEU A 125 -12.06 -3.23 -5.75
N ALA A 126 -12.98 -2.43 -6.25
CA ALA A 126 -12.87 -1.81 -7.56
C ALA A 126 -13.07 -0.30 -7.48
N GLY A 127 -12.29 0.40 -8.25
CA GLY A 127 -12.39 1.85 -8.38
C GLY A 127 -11.61 2.34 -9.60
N PHE A 128 -11.88 3.54 -10.00
CA PHE A 128 -11.13 4.21 -11.04
C PHE A 128 -10.87 5.67 -10.66
N LYS A 129 -9.80 6.22 -11.17
CA LYS A 129 -9.45 7.62 -10.94
C LYS A 129 -10.14 8.51 -11.97
N THR A 130 -10.92 9.46 -11.48
CA THR A 130 -11.54 10.51 -12.31
C THR A 130 -10.60 11.68 -12.55
N THR A 131 -9.71 11.92 -11.58
CA THR A 131 -8.65 12.92 -11.64
C THR A 131 -7.36 12.31 -11.08
N PRO A 132 -6.19 12.93 -11.22
CA PRO A 132 -4.97 12.47 -10.55
C PRO A 132 -5.08 12.37 -9.02
N TYR A 133 -6.07 13.00 -8.42
CA TYR A 133 -6.22 13.17 -6.97
C TYR A 133 -7.48 12.51 -6.38
N SER A 134 -8.32 11.89 -7.20
CA SER A 134 -9.59 11.33 -6.76
C SER A 134 -9.79 9.91 -7.25
N VAL A 135 -10.33 9.05 -6.40
CA VAL A 135 -10.77 7.71 -6.75
C VAL A 135 -12.26 7.56 -6.56
N ASN A 136 -12.96 7.05 -7.56
CA ASN A 136 -14.35 6.63 -7.46
C ASN A 136 -14.39 5.16 -7.07
N HIS A 137 -15.10 4.86 -5.99
CA HIS A 137 -15.35 3.49 -5.55
C HIS A 137 -16.52 2.90 -6.35
N THR A 138 -16.27 1.84 -7.09
CA THR A 138 -17.24 1.23 -8.01
C THR A 138 -17.63 -0.19 -7.66
N GLY A 139 -16.86 -0.88 -6.83
CA GLY A 139 -17.15 -2.25 -6.44
C GLY A 139 -16.65 -2.57 -5.06
N ASN A 140 -17.54 -3.16 -4.26
CA ASN A 140 -17.20 -3.80 -2.99
C ASN A 140 -16.92 -5.28 -3.23
N GLY A 141 -15.93 -5.81 -2.55
CA GLY A 141 -15.65 -7.23 -2.58
C GLY A 141 -14.63 -7.60 -1.52
N GLU A 142 -14.56 -8.88 -1.27
CA GLU A 142 -13.63 -9.41 -0.29
C GLU A 142 -12.18 -9.17 -0.72
N SER A 143 -11.34 -8.96 0.27
CA SER A 143 -9.88 -8.99 0.13
C SER A 143 -9.36 -10.19 0.90
N VAL A 144 -8.53 -11.01 0.25
CA VAL A 144 -7.95 -12.20 0.83
C VAL A 144 -6.45 -11.99 0.96
N LEU A 145 -5.95 -12.15 2.17
CA LEU A 145 -4.54 -12.04 2.50
C LEU A 145 -3.95 -13.43 2.75
N GLY A 146 -2.88 -13.77 2.06
CA GLY A 146 -2.16 -15.03 2.20
C GLY A 146 -0.70 -14.81 2.55
N ALA A 147 -0.20 -15.52 3.57
CA ALA A 147 1.21 -15.50 3.93
C ALA A 147 2.06 -16.14 2.84
N CYS A 148 3.19 -15.51 2.51
CA CYS A 148 4.18 -16.00 1.54
C CYS A 148 5.48 -16.45 2.19
N ASN A 149 5.66 -16.22 3.49
CA ASN A 149 6.79 -16.72 4.27
C ASN A 149 6.39 -16.99 5.72
N ALA A 150 7.29 -17.63 6.48
CA ALA A 150 7.04 -18.02 7.86
C ALA A 150 6.74 -16.82 8.77
N ALA A 151 7.48 -15.74 8.64
CA ALA A 151 7.29 -14.55 9.46
C ALA A 151 5.90 -13.89 9.25
N ALA A 152 5.34 -13.97 8.05
CA ALA A 152 3.96 -13.54 7.81
C ALA A 152 2.95 -14.53 8.38
N SER A 153 3.18 -15.84 8.26
CA SER A 153 2.28 -16.86 8.80
C SER A 153 2.10 -16.78 10.31
N GLU A 154 3.12 -16.35 11.03
CA GLU A 154 3.05 -16.20 12.50
C GLU A 154 2.21 -14.97 12.94
N ARG A 155 1.87 -14.07 12.01
CA ARG A 155 1.25 -12.78 12.32
C ARG A 155 -0.10 -12.56 11.65
N LEU A 156 -0.50 -13.46 10.75
CA LEU A 156 -1.82 -13.49 10.14
C LEU A 156 -2.74 -14.46 10.87
#